data_cd7565b212ac5b5c91d5a2fd8adb3ee4
#
_entry.id   cd7565b212ac5b5c91d5a2fd8adb3ee4
#
_cell.length_a   1.000
_cell.length_b   1.000
_cell.length_c   1.000
_cell.angle_alpha   90.00
_cell.angle_beta   90.00
_cell.angle_gamma   90.00
#
_symmetry.space_group_name_H-M   'P 1'
#
loop_
_entity.id
_entity.type
_entity.pdbx_description
1 polymer ?
#
loop_
_entity_poly.entity_id
_entity_poly.type
_entity_poly.pdbx_seq_one_letter_code
_entity_poly.pdbx_strand_id
1 'polypeptide(L)' 'MKYNHKFFDNPRLAFEIAKSKSVYFKNNIDNYMFMYATENQLHFKDSFTRKYLLINY' A
#
# COMPACT_ATOMS: atom_id res chain seq x y z
N MET A 1 17.66 -1.72 2.63
CA MET A 1 16.35 -1.59 2.01
C MET A 1 16.23 -0.23 1.34
N LYS A 2 15.71 -0.23 0.12
CA LYS A 2 15.64 0.98 -0.69
C LYS A 2 14.21 1.46 -0.79
N TYR A 3 13.95 2.70 -0.39
CA TYR A 3 12.62 3.28 -0.46
C TYR A 3 12.33 3.86 -1.84
N ASN A 4 11.07 3.77 -2.25
CA ASN A 4 10.60 4.42 -3.47
C ASN A 4 9.83 5.69 -3.09
N HIS A 5 10.49 6.83 -3.19
CA HIS A 5 9.94 8.10 -2.77
C HIS A 5 8.85 8.64 -3.71
N LYS A 6 8.72 8.06 -4.88
CA LYS A 6 7.67 8.42 -5.83
C LYS A 6 6.28 8.33 -5.18
N PHE A 7 6.06 7.33 -4.34
CA PHE A 7 4.77 7.11 -3.70
C PHE A 7 4.53 8.03 -2.50
N PHE A 8 5.58 8.59 -1.91
CA PHE A 8 5.40 9.60 -0.85
C PHE A 8 4.77 10.87 -1.41
N ASP A 9 5.15 11.25 -2.62
CA ASP A 9 4.60 12.44 -3.27
C ASP A 9 3.21 12.18 -3.85
N ASN A 10 2.88 10.91 -4.11
CA ASN A 10 1.61 10.54 -4.73
C ASN A 10 1.08 9.23 -4.15
N PRO A 11 0.58 9.25 -2.90
CA PRO A 11 0.04 8.02 -2.29
C PRO A 11 -1.18 7.46 -3.02
N ARG A 12 -1.93 8.31 -3.75
CA ARG A 12 -3.04 7.84 -4.57
C ARG A 12 -2.60 6.79 -5.58
N LEU A 13 -1.42 6.97 -6.17
CA LEU A 13 -0.88 6.00 -7.12
C LEU A 13 -0.65 4.65 -6.45
N ALA A 14 -0.16 4.65 -5.20
CA ALA A 14 0.04 3.41 -4.45
C ALA A 14 -1.29 2.67 -4.25
N PHE A 15 -2.36 3.41 -3.90
CA PHE A 15 -3.67 2.81 -3.73
C PHE A 15 -4.21 2.23 -5.04
N GLU A 16 -4.02 2.94 -6.14
CA GLU A 16 -4.48 2.47 -7.45
C GLU A 16 -3.79 1.17 -7.86
N ILE A 17 -2.48 1.10 -7.67
CA ILE A 17 -1.72 -0.12 -7.97
C ILE A 17 -2.17 -1.27 -7.06
N ALA A 18 -2.31 -1.01 -5.77
CA ALA A 18 -2.71 -2.03 -4.81
C ALA A 18 -4.10 -2.60 -5.12
N LYS A 19 -5.04 -1.74 -5.53
CA LYS A 19 -6.38 -2.19 -5.91
C LYS A 19 -6.34 -3.15 -7.09
N SER A 20 -5.44 -2.91 -8.03
CA SER A 20 -5.32 -3.77 -9.22
C SER A 20 -4.64 -5.11 -8.90
N LYS A 21 -3.86 -5.16 -7.81
CA LYS A 21 -3.07 -6.35 -7.45
C LYS A 21 -3.76 -7.23 -6.42
N SER A 22 -4.67 -6.68 -5.62
CA SER A 22 -5.28 -7.42 -4.51
C SER A 22 -6.76 -7.09 -4.39
N VAL A 23 -7.60 -8.09 -4.62
CA VAL A 23 -9.05 -7.96 -4.43
C VAL A 23 -9.36 -7.73 -2.95
N TYR A 24 -8.64 -8.39 -2.06
CA TYR A 24 -8.82 -8.21 -0.63
C TYR A 24 -8.57 -6.76 -0.23
N PHE A 25 -7.49 -6.16 -0.73
CA PHE A 25 -7.18 -4.76 -0.46
C PHE A 25 -8.29 -3.85 -1.00
N LYS A 26 -8.74 -4.10 -2.23
CA LYS A 26 -9.79 -3.30 -2.87
C LYS A 26 -11.07 -3.31 -2.04
N ASN A 27 -11.45 -4.48 -1.52
CA ASN A 27 -12.69 -4.64 -0.76
C ASN A 27 -12.61 -4.05 0.65
N ASN A 28 -11.40 -3.81 1.16
CA ASN A 28 -11.17 -3.31 2.50
C ASN A 28 -10.36 -2.00 2.49
N ILE A 29 -10.42 -1.27 1.40
CA ILE A 29 -9.54 -0.12 1.16
C ILE A 29 -9.66 0.95 2.24
N ASP A 30 -10.85 1.14 2.80
CA ASP A 30 -11.09 2.16 3.83
C ASP A 30 -10.37 1.85 5.14
N ASN A 31 -9.91 0.61 5.31
CA ASN A 31 -9.22 0.18 6.52
C ASN A 31 -7.71 0.42 6.44
N TYR A 32 -7.19 0.76 5.27
CA TYR A 32 -5.75 0.80 5.05
C TYR A 32 -5.20 2.20 4.91
N MET A 33 -4.01 2.39 5.47
CA MET A 33 -3.22 3.61 5.30
C MET A 33 -1.93 3.25 4.56
N PHE A 34 -1.53 4.11 3.63
CA PHE A 34 -0.24 3.94 2.98
C PHE A 34 0.87 4.37 3.93
N MET A 35 1.83 3.48 4.16
CA MET A 35 2.94 3.76 5.06
C MET A 35 4.20 4.16 4.29
N TYR A 36 4.67 3.29 3.39
CA TYR A 36 5.82 3.59 2.55
C TYR A 36 5.91 2.54 1.45
N ALA A 37 6.81 2.78 0.50
CA ALA A 37 7.08 1.83 -0.57
C ALA A 37 8.58 1.58 -0.68
N THR A 38 8.94 0.34 -1.00
CA THR A 38 10.29 0.00 -1.41
C THR A 38 10.32 -0.12 -2.94
N GLU A 39 11.45 -0.54 -3.49
CA GLU A 39 11.57 -0.65 -4.95
C GLU A 39 10.68 -1.72 -5.56
N ASN A 40 10.16 -2.65 -4.74
CA ASN A 40 9.33 -3.74 -5.24
C ASN A 40 8.07 -4.03 -4.43
N GLN A 41 7.83 -3.32 -3.34
CA GLN A 41 6.68 -3.56 -2.48
C GLN A 41 6.03 -2.27 -1.99
N LEU A 42 4.69 -2.30 -1.88
CA LEU A 42 3.92 -1.27 -1.22
C LEU A 42 3.54 -1.78 0.17
N HIS A 43 3.73 -0.93 1.18
CA HIS A 43 3.45 -1.29 2.57
C HIS A 43 2.25 -0.48 3.05
N PHE A 44 1.17 -1.17 3.37
CA PHE A 44 -0.04 -0.58 3.94
C PHE A 44 -0.24 -1.11 5.35
N LYS A 45 -0.91 -0.32 6.17
CA LYS A 45 -1.22 -0.72 7.55
C LYS A 45 -2.72 -0.68 7.77
N ASP A 46 -3.29 -1.77 8.30
CA ASP A 46 -4.69 -1.84 8.69
C ASP A 46 -4.88 -1.00 9.94
N SER A 47 -5.79 -0.01 9.87
CA SER A 47 -6.02 0.91 10.99
C SER A 47 -6.72 0.26 12.18
N PHE A 48 -7.38 -0.88 11.97
CA PHE A 48 -8.09 -1.60 13.04
C PHE A 48 -7.21 -2.64 13.71
N THR A 49 -6.59 -3.51 12.92
CA THR A 49 -5.76 -4.61 13.45
C THR A 49 -4.32 -4.18 13.66
N ARG A 50 -3.90 -3.09 13.03
CA ARG A 50 -2.54 -2.55 13.05
C ARG A 50 -1.52 -3.48 12.43
N LYS A 51 -1.97 -4.44 11.63
CA LYS A 51 -1.09 -5.34 10.87
C LYS A 51 -0.76 -4.74 9.52
N TYR A 52 0.43 -5.06 9.03
CA TYR A 52 0.86 -4.60 7.72
C TYR A 52 0.39 -5.55 6.63
N LEU A 53 0.03 -4.97 5.49
CA LEU A 53 -0.23 -5.69 4.26
C LEU A 53 0.81 -5.26 3.23
N LEU A 54 1.53 -6.23 2.67
CA LEU A 54 2.57 -5.97 1.67
C LEU A 54 2.05 -6.38 0.30
N ILE A 55 2.18 -5.48 -0.67
CA ILE A 55 1.73 -5.73 -2.03
C ILE A 55 2.91 -5.55 -2.98
N ASN A 56 3.22 -6.59 -3.73
CA ASN A 56 4.27 -6.54 -4.75
C ASN A 56 3.75 -5.82 -5.98
N TYR A 57 4.57 -4.92 -6.51
CA TYR A 57 4.18 -4.17 -7.71
C TYR A 57 5.23 -4.22 -8.80
#